data_a52d603e9669ef9dd7870cfdd41ea803
#
_entry.id   a52d603e9669ef9dd7870cfdd41ea803
#
_cell.length_a   1.000
_cell.length_b   1.000
_cell.length_c   1.000
_cell.angle_alpha   90.00
_cell.angle_beta   90.00
_cell.angle_gamma   90.00
#
_symmetry.space_group_name_H-M   'P 1'
#
loop_
_entity.id
_entity.type
_entity.pdbx_description
1 polymer ?
#
loop_
_entity_poly.entity_id
_entity_poly.type
_entity_poly.pdbx_seq_one_letter_code
_entity_poly.pdbx_strand_id
1 'polypeptide(L)'
;MRDLWFCVVAVIVLMAGCHGRKDVVSVEPPVTEPVEISDLTDEAREWADSVCAAMTLRQKVAQLFMPAVYASADYWTLRQIREYADSCVGGIVLLKGDSKSASEVADSMRLYNEVDPFVAIDAEWGLAMRLVDAPEFPANNVISPAADDRLMYDYGSELARECRLLGINMVLGPVVDVSVPGGFMNRRSFGNDPVRVADLAIAYARGLEDGDVISVAKHFPGHGSVMADSHRRKGVIERSLNEMDSVDLYPFRRWIEQRLSGVMVGHLAVPSIDSEMRPAAVSHTVINDLLRDDLGFSGLVLTDALNMRGAEGYGALDAVRAGADIIGAPAGTFDEMRSIVRAVNDGTLSEQTLDGHVRRILFYKYLLSGKGGNGLHSSREVMLDSPQADAISRRLVESK
;
A
#
# COMPACT_ATOMS: atom_id res chain seq x y z
N MET A 1 24.05 91.51 20.58
CA MET A 1 25.03 90.50 20.34
C MET A 1 24.34 89.13 20.49
N ARG A 2 24.06 88.64 19.34
CA ARG A 2 24.06 87.21 18.92
C ARG A 2 23.08 86.28 19.68
N ASP A 3 21.93 86.08 19.15
CA ASP A 3 21.41 85.07 18.20
C ASP A 3 21.74 83.65 18.68
N LEU A 4 20.69 82.91 19.02
CA LEU A 4 20.56 81.53 18.60
C LEU A 4 19.09 81.14 18.53
N TRP A 5 18.63 80.93 17.31
CA TRP A 5 17.34 80.34 16.95
C TRP A 5 17.38 78.83 17.20
N PHE A 6 16.38 78.29 17.91
CA PHE A 6 16.13 76.83 17.91
C PHE A 6 14.97 76.53 16.98
N CYS A 7 15.27 75.94 15.85
CA CYS A 7 14.29 75.33 14.96
C CYS A 7 13.85 73.99 15.57
N VAL A 8 12.55 73.89 15.91
CA VAL A 8 11.90 72.62 16.22
C VAL A 8 11.43 72.04 14.90
N VAL A 9 12.10 70.98 14.45
CA VAL A 9 11.66 70.16 13.30
C VAL A 9 10.74 69.08 13.85
N ALA A 10 9.45 69.19 13.55
CA ALA A 10 8.49 68.14 13.80
C ALA A 10 8.70 67.00 12.76
N VAL A 11 9.20 65.88 13.20
CA VAL A 11 9.22 64.68 12.37
C VAL A 11 7.87 63.95 12.46
N ILE A 12 7.09 64.08 11.40
CA ILE A 12 5.86 63.29 11.19
C ILE A 12 6.34 61.88 10.73
N VAL A 13 6.26 60.89 11.61
CA VAL A 13 6.46 59.49 11.24
C VAL A 13 5.18 58.99 10.61
N LEU A 14 5.14 58.91 9.28
CA LEU A 14 4.15 58.19 8.52
C LEU A 14 4.42 56.66 8.71
N MET A 15 3.61 56.03 9.53
CA MET A 15 3.57 54.56 9.63
C MET A 15 2.87 54.01 8.36
N ALA A 16 3.64 53.79 7.32
CA ALA A 16 3.22 52.98 6.20
C ALA A 16 3.20 51.50 6.64
N GLY A 17 2.01 51.00 6.87
CA GLY A 17 1.80 49.55 7.12
C GLY A 17 2.12 48.75 5.87
N CYS A 18 3.35 48.27 5.78
CA CYS A 18 3.69 47.17 4.86
C CYS A 18 3.05 45.88 5.35
N HIS A 19 1.92 45.53 4.79
CA HIS A 19 1.46 44.13 4.78
C HIS A 19 2.37 43.33 3.85
N GLY A 20 3.52 42.93 4.35
CA GLY A 20 4.34 41.93 3.71
C GLY A 20 3.56 40.60 3.76
N ARG A 21 3.01 40.18 2.64
CA ARG A 21 2.73 38.77 2.41
C ARG A 21 4.05 38.05 2.70
N LYS A 22 4.10 37.29 3.78
CA LYS A 22 5.10 36.26 3.94
C LYS A 22 4.77 35.19 2.88
N ASP A 23 5.48 35.25 1.77
CA ASP A 23 5.55 34.11 0.88
C ASP A 23 6.14 32.99 1.75
N VAL A 24 5.26 32.05 2.14
CA VAL A 24 5.68 30.78 2.73
C VAL A 24 6.35 30.07 1.58
N VAL A 25 7.67 30.20 1.49
CA VAL A 25 8.49 29.30 0.69
C VAL A 25 8.30 27.95 1.34
N SER A 26 7.44 27.13 0.76
CA SER A 26 7.38 25.70 1.09
C SER A 26 8.72 25.13 0.68
N VAL A 27 9.62 25.00 1.65
CA VAL A 27 10.83 24.18 1.46
C VAL A 27 10.31 22.76 1.30
N GLU A 28 10.35 22.24 0.09
CA GLU A 28 10.15 20.81 -0.12
C GLU A 28 11.11 20.07 0.82
N PRO A 29 10.62 19.05 1.56
CA PRO A 29 11.50 18.21 2.33
C PRO A 29 12.58 17.65 1.39
N PRO A 30 13.82 17.49 1.85
CA PRO A 30 14.89 16.96 1.03
C PRO A 30 14.39 15.64 0.42
N VAL A 31 14.52 15.54 -0.91
CA VAL A 31 14.26 14.29 -1.62
C VAL A 31 15.29 13.31 -1.09
N THR A 32 14.86 12.40 -0.21
CA THR A 32 15.71 11.28 0.20
C THR A 32 15.97 10.45 -1.05
N GLU A 33 17.23 10.17 -1.33
CA GLU A 33 17.59 9.27 -2.42
C GLU A 33 16.84 7.94 -2.24
N PRO A 34 16.36 7.30 -3.32
CA PRO A 34 15.66 6.03 -3.22
C PRO A 34 16.52 5.04 -2.45
N VAL A 35 15.97 4.45 -1.38
CA VAL A 35 16.67 3.40 -0.63
C VAL A 35 17.10 2.33 -1.63
N GLU A 36 18.41 2.06 -1.72
CA GLU A 36 18.92 1.02 -2.60
C GLU A 36 18.31 -0.33 -2.21
N ILE A 37 17.75 -1.02 -3.20
CA ILE A 37 17.21 -2.38 -3.04
C ILE A 37 18.41 -3.34 -3.08
N SER A 38 19.26 -3.28 -2.05
CA SER A 38 20.60 -3.88 -2.05
C SER A 38 20.64 -5.41 -2.13
N ASP A 39 19.52 -6.07 -1.85
CA ASP A 39 19.48 -7.55 -1.70
C ASP A 39 18.81 -8.29 -2.85
N LEU A 40 18.52 -7.58 -3.94
CA LEU A 40 17.74 -8.13 -5.02
C LEU A 40 18.65 -8.51 -6.19
N THR A 41 18.27 -9.51 -6.94
CA THR A 41 19.12 -10.04 -8.00
C THR A 41 19.51 -8.93 -8.99
N ASP A 42 20.77 -8.85 -9.38
CA ASP A 42 21.27 -7.83 -10.32
C ASP A 42 20.49 -7.85 -11.64
N GLU A 43 20.08 -9.05 -12.09
CA GLU A 43 19.27 -9.24 -13.29
C GLU A 43 17.90 -8.55 -13.19
N ALA A 44 17.22 -8.61 -12.04
CA ALA A 44 15.94 -7.94 -11.83
C ALA A 44 16.10 -6.41 -11.84
N ARG A 45 17.22 -5.91 -11.32
CA ARG A 45 17.53 -4.47 -11.34
C ARG A 45 17.83 -3.98 -12.76
N GLU A 46 18.69 -4.70 -13.49
CA GLU A 46 19.02 -4.36 -14.87
C GLU A 46 17.77 -4.34 -15.75
N TRP A 47 16.87 -5.31 -15.57
CA TRP A 47 15.60 -5.35 -16.28
C TRP A 47 14.71 -4.16 -15.89
N ALA A 48 14.55 -3.86 -14.60
CA ALA A 48 13.73 -2.74 -14.13
C ALA A 48 14.28 -1.40 -14.62
N ASP A 49 15.60 -1.19 -14.61
CA ASP A 49 16.26 -0.01 -15.15
C ASP A 49 16.03 0.15 -16.64
N SER A 50 16.19 -0.93 -17.42
CA SER A 50 15.99 -0.94 -18.87
C SER A 50 14.54 -0.60 -19.24
N VAL A 51 13.56 -1.24 -18.59
CA VAL A 51 12.13 -1.00 -18.84
C VAL A 51 11.73 0.40 -18.41
N CYS A 52 12.17 0.87 -17.23
CA CYS A 52 11.90 2.22 -16.76
C CYS A 52 12.45 3.28 -17.73
N ALA A 53 13.66 3.09 -18.24
CA ALA A 53 14.29 4.02 -19.20
C ALA A 53 13.54 4.05 -20.55
N ALA A 54 12.91 2.96 -20.95
CA ALA A 54 12.13 2.88 -22.20
C ALA A 54 10.71 3.48 -22.07
N MET A 55 10.19 3.62 -20.84
CA MET A 55 8.84 4.14 -20.59
C MET A 55 8.75 5.64 -20.85
N THR A 56 7.63 6.06 -21.45
CA THR A 56 7.22 7.47 -21.47
C THR A 56 6.83 7.94 -20.05
N LEU A 57 6.88 9.26 -19.81
CA LEU A 57 6.44 9.83 -18.51
C LEU A 57 5.03 9.36 -18.12
N ARG A 58 4.10 9.28 -19.09
CA ARG A 58 2.73 8.81 -18.83
C ARG A 58 2.68 7.35 -18.37
N GLN A 59 3.45 6.48 -19.01
CA GLN A 59 3.55 5.07 -18.61
C GLN A 59 4.21 4.92 -17.24
N LYS A 60 5.28 5.67 -16.96
CA LYS A 60 5.90 5.71 -15.62
C LYS A 60 4.89 6.08 -14.54
N VAL A 61 4.13 7.15 -14.74
CA VAL A 61 3.09 7.58 -13.80
C VAL A 61 2.00 6.52 -13.67
N ALA A 62 1.57 5.90 -14.77
CA ALA A 62 0.52 4.88 -14.75
C ALA A 62 0.91 3.64 -13.93
N GLN A 63 2.21 3.29 -13.89
CA GLN A 63 2.70 2.16 -13.08
C GLN A 63 2.43 2.33 -11.57
N LEU A 64 2.29 3.55 -11.07
CA LEU A 64 2.00 3.80 -9.67
C LEU A 64 0.54 3.51 -9.27
N PHE A 65 -0.35 3.29 -10.21
CA PHE A 65 -1.78 3.22 -9.94
C PHE A 65 -2.32 1.79 -9.92
N MET A 66 -3.15 1.51 -8.91
CA MET A 66 -3.93 0.28 -8.77
C MET A 66 -5.40 0.62 -8.47
N PRO A 67 -6.20 0.99 -9.50
CA PRO A 67 -7.63 1.24 -9.32
C PRO A 67 -8.38 -0.01 -8.89
N ALA A 68 -9.46 0.18 -8.12
CA ALA A 68 -10.34 -0.88 -7.69
C ALA A 68 -11.39 -1.17 -8.76
N VAL A 69 -11.61 -2.46 -9.03
CA VAL A 69 -12.61 -2.96 -9.98
C VAL A 69 -13.38 -4.13 -9.38
N TYR A 70 -14.63 -4.28 -9.73
CA TYR A 70 -15.39 -5.47 -9.34
C TYR A 70 -14.88 -6.70 -10.10
N ALA A 71 -14.85 -7.85 -9.43
CA ALA A 71 -14.62 -9.14 -10.07
C ALA A 71 -15.88 -9.57 -10.85
N SER A 72 -16.19 -8.83 -11.92
CA SER A 72 -17.34 -8.99 -12.81
C SER A 72 -16.90 -8.88 -14.26
N ALA A 73 -17.14 -9.91 -15.04
CA ALA A 73 -16.77 -9.95 -16.47
C ALA A 73 -17.85 -9.34 -17.37
N ASP A 74 -18.61 -8.35 -16.88
CA ASP A 74 -19.58 -7.63 -17.70
C ASP A 74 -18.89 -6.64 -18.68
N TYR A 75 -19.64 -6.20 -19.69
CA TYR A 75 -19.15 -5.32 -20.75
C TYR A 75 -18.48 -4.05 -20.21
N TRP A 76 -19.03 -3.43 -19.16
CA TRP A 76 -18.53 -2.16 -18.65
C TRP A 76 -17.22 -2.34 -17.89
N THR A 77 -17.14 -3.40 -17.08
CA THR A 77 -15.91 -3.75 -16.36
C THR A 77 -14.79 -4.12 -17.33
N LEU A 78 -15.05 -4.99 -18.32
CA LEU A 78 -14.02 -5.37 -19.29
C LEU A 78 -13.58 -4.20 -20.18
N ARG A 79 -14.47 -3.28 -20.53
CA ARG A 79 -14.11 -2.04 -21.20
C ARG A 79 -13.20 -1.17 -20.34
N GLN A 80 -13.52 -0.99 -19.07
CA GLN A 80 -12.69 -0.23 -18.13
C GLN A 80 -11.31 -0.87 -17.95
N ILE A 81 -11.24 -2.20 -17.82
CA ILE A 81 -9.99 -2.95 -17.77
C ILE A 81 -9.13 -2.66 -19.00
N ARG A 82 -9.72 -2.66 -20.19
CA ARG A 82 -9.00 -2.34 -21.40
C ARG A 82 -8.44 -0.90 -21.38
N GLU A 83 -9.24 0.07 -20.96
CA GLU A 83 -8.78 1.47 -20.83
C GLU A 83 -7.59 1.61 -19.84
N TYR A 84 -7.59 0.84 -18.75
CA TYR A 84 -6.48 0.79 -17.80
C TYR A 84 -5.24 0.13 -18.41
N ALA A 85 -5.39 -1.01 -19.05
CA ALA A 85 -4.29 -1.74 -19.67
C ALA A 85 -3.65 -0.96 -20.84
N ASP A 86 -4.46 -0.40 -21.75
CA ASP A 86 -3.98 0.47 -22.86
C ASP A 86 -3.24 1.70 -22.32
N SER A 87 -3.50 2.12 -21.09
CA SER A 87 -2.79 3.22 -20.41
C SER A 87 -1.57 2.77 -19.60
N CYS A 88 -1.24 1.49 -19.62
CA CYS A 88 -0.13 0.87 -18.88
C CYS A 88 -0.25 1.03 -17.35
N VAL A 89 -1.48 1.00 -16.80
CA VAL A 89 -1.73 1.07 -15.36
C VAL A 89 -1.03 -0.09 -14.64
N GLY A 90 -0.38 0.20 -13.52
CA GLY A 90 0.52 -0.73 -12.82
C GLY A 90 -0.16 -2.00 -12.29
N GLY A 91 -1.45 -1.92 -11.98
CA GLY A 91 -2.24 -3.05 -11.52
C GLY A 91 -3.68 -2.69 -11.23
N ILE A 92 -4.42 -3.63 -10.66
CA ILE A 92 -5.81 -3.46 -10.22
C ILE A 92 -6.03 -4.11 -8.85
N VAL A 93 -7.03 -3.65 -8.11
CA VAL A 93 -7.52 -4.28 -6.89
C VAL A 93 -8.90 -4.87 -7.15
N LEU A 94 -9.01 -6.19 -7.07
CA LEU A 94 -10.29 -6.89 -7.24
C LEU A 94 -11.17 -6.68 -6.01
N LEU A 95 -12.38 -6.23 -6.26
CA LEU A 95 -13.46 -6.13 -5.27
C LEU A 95 -14.35 -7.41 -5.32
N LYS A 96 -15.59 -7.28 -4.85
CA LYS A 96 -16.54 -8.39 -4.81
C LYS A 96 -16.89 -8.95 -6.20
N GLY A 97 -17.10 -10.26 -6.27
CA GLY A 97 -17.56 -10.98 -7.44
C GLY A 97 -17.51 -12.48 -7.27
N ASP A 98 -17.21 -13.19 -8.34
CA ASP A 98 -17.01 -14.64 -8.36
C ASP A 98 -15.65 -15.01 -8.96
N SER A 99 -15.22 -16.26 -8.74
CA SER A 99 -13.89 -16.74 -9.14
C SER A 99 -13.69 -16.71 -10.66
N LYS A 100 -14.69 -17.09 -11.43
CA LYS A 100 -14.61 -17.09 -12.89
C LYS A 100 -14.43 -15.69 -13.43
N SER A 101 -15.26 -14.75 -12.98
CA SER A 101 -15.17 -13.34 -13.38
C SER A 101 -13.84 -12.71 -12.94
N ALA A 102 -13.33 -13.06 -11.75
CA ALA A 102 -12.01 -12.60 -11.29
C ALA A 102 -10.90 -13.03 -12.23
N SER A 103 -10.89 -14.30 -12.67
CA SER A 103 -9.91 -14.82 -13.64
C SER A 103 -10.02 -14.12 -15.00
N GLU A 104 -11.24 -13.94 -15.53
CA GLU A 104 -11.45 -13.25 -16.81
C GLU A 104 -10.99 -11.79 -16.77
N VAL A 105 -11.19 -11.08 -15.66
CA VAL A 105 -10.70 -9.71 -15.44
C VAL A 105 -9.17 -9.69 -15.37
N ALA A 106 -8.55 -10.63 -14.64
CA ALA A 106 -7.10 -10.74 -14.53
C ALA A 106 -6.44 -11.02 -15.90
N ASP A 107 -7.00 -11.96 -16.66
CA ASP A 107 -6.51 -12.30 -18.01
C ASP A 107 -6.67 -11.13 -18.98
N SER A 108 -7.80 -10.42 -18.93
CA SER A 108 -8.02 -9.24 -19.76
C SER A 108 -7.02 -8.13 -19.44
N MET A 109 -6.69 -7.92 -18.16
CA MET A 109 -5.70 -6.92 -17.76
C MET A 109 -4.31 -7.26 -18.29
N ARG A 110 -3.90 -8.55 -18.29
CA ARG A 110 -2.62 -9.00 -18.83
C ARG A 110 -2.57 -8.91 -20.35
N LEU A 111 -3.64 -9.31 -21.01
CA LEU A 111 -3.68 -9.39 -22.48
C LEU A 111 -3.39 -8.06 -23.15
N TYR A 112 -3.80 -6.95 -22.55
CA TYR A 112 -3.71 -5.62 -23.15
C TYR A 112 -2.63 -4.73 -22.51
N ASN A 113 -1.98 -5.17 -21.41
CA ASN A 113 -0.94 -4.40 -20.77
C ASN A 113 0.45 -4.76 -21.31
N GLU A 114 1.29 -3.75 -21.59
CA GLU A 114 2.66 -3.95 -22.07
C GLU A 114 3.60 -4.53 -20.99
N VAL A 115 3.29 -4.27 -19.72
CA VAL A 115 4.04 -4.78 -18.56
C VAL A 115 3.07 -5.52 -17.66
N ASP A 116 3.40 -6.75 -17.28
CA ASP A 116 2.56 -7.57 -16.43
C ASP A 116 2.03 -6.79 -15.21
N PRO A 117 0.70 -6.73 -15.02
CA PRO A 117 0.10 -5.96 -13.96
C PRO A 117 0.15 -6.69 -12.63
N PHE A 118 0.13 -5.94 -11.53
CA PHE A 118 -0.33 -6.48 -10.27
C PHE A 118 -1.84 -6.70 -10.32
N VAL A 119 -2.29 -7.87 -9.92
CA VAL A 119 -3.70 -8.19 -9.69
C VAL A 119 -3.83 -8.51 -8.20
N ALA A 120 -4.33 -7.54 -7.45
CA ALA A 120 -4.42 -7.62 -6.00
C ALA A 120 -5.84 -7.93 -5.52
N ILE A 121 -5.96 -8.55 -4.36
CA ILE A 121 -7.23 -8.80 -3.68
C ILE A 121 -7.07 -8.68 -2.16
N ASP A 122 -8.11 -8.21 -1.47
CA ASP A 122 -8.20 -8.38 -0.02
C ASP A 122 -8.60 -9.83 0.31
N ALA A 123 -7.70 -10.55 0.95
CA ALA A 123 -7.93 -11.91 1.41
C ALA A 123 -7.34 -12.11 2.82
N GLU A 124 -7.75 -11.25 3.77
CA GLU A 124 -7.26 -11.27 5.15
C GLU A 124 -7.55 -12.61 5.85
N TRP A 125 -8.66 -13.26 5.47
CA TRP A 125 -9.04 -14.62 5.84
C TRP A 125 -9.60 -15.38 4.63
N GLY A 126 -8.85 -15.41 3.52
CA GLY A 126 -9.17 -16.14 2.31
C GLY A 126 -9.96 -15.35 1.28
N LEU A 127 -10.07 -15.93 0.08
CA LEU A 127 -10.72 -15.30 -1.07
C LEU A 127 -12.23 -15.10 -0.89
N ALA A 128 -12.90 -15.91 -0.04
CA ALA A 128 -14.30 -15.78 0.27
C ALA A 128 -14.72 -14.43 0.87
N MET A 129 -13.76 -13.61 1.34
CA MET A 129 -14.03 -12.20 1.67
C MET A 129 -14.55 -11.40 0.48
N ARG A 130 -14.18 -11.77 -0.73
CA ARG A 130 -14.46 -11.05 -1.97
C ARG A 130 -15.20 -11.89 -3.01
N LEU A 131 -14.88 -13.19 -3.12
CA LEU A 131 -15.39 -14.09 -4.13
C LEU A 131 -16.38 -15.06 -3.48
N VAL A 132 -17.64 -15.03 -3.96
CA VAL A 132 -18.77 -15.73 -3.31
C VAL A 132 -18.70 -17.26 -3.41
N ASP A 133 -17.87 -17.78 -4.29
CA ASP A 133 -17.70 -19.20 -4.61
C ASP A 133 -16.33 -19.75 -4.20
N ALA A 134 -15.53 -18.96 -3.45
CA ALA A 134 -14.23 -19.38 -2.95
C ALA A 134 -14.34 -20.13 -1.59
N PRO A 135 -13.36 -20.98 -1.24
CA PRO A 135 -13.30 -21.64 0.06
C PRO A 135 -13.32 -20.66 1.23
N GLU A 136 -14.10 -20.99 2.26
CA GLU A 136 -14.22 -20.16 3.46
C GLU A 136 -13.13 -20.55 4.50
N PHE A 137 -12.41 -19.55 5.00
CA PHE A 137 -11.51 -19.66 6.13
C PHE A 137 -12.03 -18.84 7.32
N PRO A 138 -11.66 -19.19 8.56
CA PRO A 138 -12.09 -18.45 9.74
C PRO A 138 -11.49 -17.05 9.78
N ALA A 139 -12.23 -16.07 10.31
CA ALA A 139 -11.69 -14.75 10.56
C ALA A 139 -10.51 -14.82 11.54
N ASN A 140 -9.54 -13.89 11.43
CA ASN A 140 -8.27 -13.95 12.16
C ASN A 140 -8.42 -14.05 13.68
N ASN A 141 -9.43 -13.39 14.27
CA ASN A 141 -9.65 -13.42 15.72
C ASN A 141 -10.18 -14.77 16.27
N VAL A 142 -10.63 -15.67 15.40
CA VAL A 142 -11.10 -17.01 15.83
C VAL A 142 -10.06 -18.11 15.56
N ILE A 143 -8.90 -17.73 15.02
CA ILE A 143 -7.80 -18.67 14.86
C ILE A 143 -7.34 -19.15 16.23
N SER A 144 -7.34 -20.46 16.40
CA SER A 144 -7.03 -21.14 17.67
C SER A 144 -5.70 -20.67 18.27
N PRO A 145 -5.62 -20.47 19.59
CA PRO A 145 -4.34 -20.31 20.28
C PRO A 145 -3.35 -21.46 20.03
N ALA A 146 -3.84 -22.62 19.59
CA ALA A 146 -3.00 -23.78 19.24
C ALA A 146 -2.46 -23.72 17.80
N ALA A 147 -2.90 -22.77 16.96
CA ALA A 147 -2.31 -22.57 15.65
C ALA A 147 -0.85 -22.16 15.78
N ASP A 148 0.00 -22.87 15.07
CA ASP A 148 1.45 -22.68 15.02
C ASP A 148 1.90 -22.12 13.65
N ASP A 149 3.16 -21.76 13.56
CA ASP A 149 3.76 -21.22 12.34
C ASP A 149 3.61 -22.15 11.14
N ARG A 150 3.67 -23.48 11.38
CA ARG A 150 3.51 -24.45 10.31
C ARG A 150 2.11 -24.44 9.72
N LEU A 151 1.07 -24.37 10.56
CA LEU A 151 -0.31 -24.31 10.10
C LEU A 151 -0.58 -23.00 9.35
N MET A 152 -0.02 -21.88 9.84
CA MET A 152 -0.16 -20.58 9.17
C MET A 152 0.58 -20.52 7.84
N TYR A 153 1.75 -21.15 7.75
CA TYR A 153 2.47 -21.30 6.48
C TYR A 153 1.67 -22.16 5.49
N ASP A 154 1.14 -23.30 5.91
CA ASP A 154 0.31 -24.17 5.07
C ASP A 154 -0.93 -23.42 4.57
N TYR A 155 -1.52 -22.57 5.43
CA TYR A 155 -2.65 -21.70 5.07
C TYR A 155 -2.25 -20.65 4.00
N GLY A 156 -1.16 -19.94 4.19
CA GLY A 156 -0.63 -18.99 3.21
C GLY A 156 -0.33 -19.66 1.86
N SER A 157 0.26 -20.87 1.88
CA SER A 157 0.57 -21.64 0.68
C SER A 157 -0.68 -22.09 -0.09
N GLU A 158 -1.73 -22.51 0.63
CA GLU A 158 -3.02 -22.86 0.00
C GLU A 158 -3.68 -21.62 -0.63
N LEU A 159 -3.69 -20.49 0.07
CA LEU A 159 -4.20 -19.25 -0.49
C LEU A 159 -3.40 -18.79 -1.72
N ALA A 160 -2.08 -18.97 -1.72
CA ALA A 160 -1.25 -18.69 -2.89
C ALA A 160 -1.66 -19.56 -4.09
N ARG A 161 -1.91 -20.85 -3.86
CA ARG A 161 -2.43 -21.76 -4.90
C ARG A 161 -3.76 -21.26 -5.49
N GLU A 162 -4.70 -20.88 -4.63
CA GLU A 162 -6.00 -20.34 -5.05
C GLU A 162 -5.84 -19.04 -5.85
N CYS A 163 -5.03 -18.10 -5.36
CA CYS A 163 -4.73 -16.83 -6.03
C CYS A 163 -4.15 -17.06 -7.43
N ARG A 164 -3.16 -17.94 -7.55
CA ARG A 164 -2.51 -18.22 -8.84
C ARG A 164 -3.45 -18.85 -9.86
N LEU A 165 -4.37 -19.72 -9.43
CA LEU A 165 -5.41 -20.29 -10.31
C LEU A 165 -6.29 -19.21 -10.94
N LEU A 166 -6.48 -18.09 -10.25
CA LEU A 166 -7.28 -16.95 -10.72
C LEU A 166 -6.44 -15.86 -11.38
N GLY A 167 -5.12 -16.05 -11.47
CA GLY A 167 -4.23 -15.02 -11.98
C GLY A 167 -4.02 -13.85 -11.02
N ILE A 168 -4.34 -13.99 -9.75
CA ILE A 168 -4.06 -13.03 -8.68
C ILE A 168 -2.62 -13.23 -8.22
N ASN A 169 -1.84 -12.16 -8.09
CA ASN A 169 -0.43 -12.19 -7.74
C ASN A 169 -0.04 -11.29 -6.54
N MET A 170 -1.05 -10.68 -5.88
CA MET A 170 -0.82 -9.89 -4.68
C MET A 170 -2.01 -10.02 -3.73
N VAL A 171 -1.74 -10.30 -2.46
CA VAL A 171 -2.73 -10.29 -1.37
C VAL A 171 -2.50 -9.05 -0.52
N LEU A 172 -3.55 -8.22 -0.39
CA LEU A 172 -3.57 -7.09 0.53
C LEU A 172 -3.82 -7.60 1.97
N GLY A 173 -2.83 -8.22 2.52
CA GLY A 173 -2.77 -8.93 3.79
C GLY A 173 -1.41 -9.61 3.97
N PRO A 174 -1.10 -10.06 5.20
CA PRO A 174 -1.94 -10.16 6.39
C PRO A 174 -2.17 -8.82 7.10
N VAL A 175 -3.17 -8.82 8.01
CA VAL A 175 -3.35 -7.74 8.98
C VAL A 175 -2.40 -7.99 10.15
N VAL A 176 -1.48 -7.06 10.38
CA VAL A 176 -0.50 -7.10 11.47
C VAL A 176 -0.83 -6.12 12.60
N ASP A 177 -2.00 -5.50 12.54
CA ASP A 177 -2.48 -4.60 13.59
C ASP A 177 -2.70 -5.36 14.91
N VAL A 178 -2.12 -4.87 15.99
CA VAL A 178 -2.28 -5.45 17.35
C VAL A 178 -3.56 -4.88 17.96
N SER A 179 -4.63 -5.67 18.04
CA SER A 179 -5.95 -5.19 18.43
C SER A 179 -6.03 -4.88 19.92
N VAL A 180 -6.92 -3.94 20.26
CA VAL A 180 -7.36 -3.74 21.65
C VAL A 180 -8.76 -4.35 21.84
N PRO A 181 -9.14 -4.79 23.05
CA PRO A 181 -10.47 -5.32 23.32
C PRO A 181 -11.57 -4.35 22.90
N GLY A 182 -12.52 -4.81 22.09
CA GLY A 182 -13.61 -3.98 21.56
C GLY A 182 -13.22 -2.99 20.47
N GLY A 183 -11.96 -2.97 20.03
CA GLY A 183 -11.48 -2.12 18.96
C GLY A 183 -12.02 -2.54 17.59
N PHE A 184 -11.99 -1.60 16.62
CA PHE A 184 -12.44 -1.83 15.25
C PHE A 184 -11.70 -3.00 14.57
N MET A 185 -10.42 -3.17 14.87
CA MET A 185 -9.58 -4.21 14.28
C MET A 185 -9.76 -5.60 14.91
N ASN A 186 -10.56 -5.75 15.97
CA ASN A 186 -10.64 -6.98 16.73
C ASN A 186 -10.93 -8.24 15.89
N ARG A 187 -11.85 -8.17 14.92
CA ARG A 187 -12.18 -9.30 14.03
C ARG A 187 -11.07 -9.61 13.01
N ARG A 188 -10.33 -8.58 12.62
CA ARG A 188 -9.34 -8.62 11.54
C ARG A 188 -7.94 -9.00 12.02
N SER A 189 -7.65 -8.80 13.30
CA SER A 189 -6.35 -9.03 13.93
C SER A 189 -6.19 -10.48 14.40
N PHE A 190 -4.95 -10.97 14.43
CA PHE A 190 -4.58 -12.23 15.09
C PHE A 190 -4.54 -12.14 16.62
N GLY A 191 -4.82 -10.98 17.20
CA GLY A 191 -4.93 -10.80 18.65
C GLY A 191 -4.36 -9.51 19.19
N ASN A 192 -4.06 -9.51 20.50
CA ASN A 192 -3.57 -8.36 21.25
C ASN A 192 -2.13 -8.54 21.77
N ASP A 193 -1.49 -9.65 21.45
CA ASP A 193 -0.08 -9.91 21.72
C ASP A 193 0.74 -9.62 20.46
N PRO A 194 1.62 -8.58 20.46
CA PRO A 194 2.38 -8.19 19.27
C PRO A 194 3.33 -9.30 18.77
N VAL A 195 3.85 -10.14 19.66
CA VAL A 195 4.73 -11.25 19.28
C VAL A 195 3.95 -12.29 18.50
N ARG A 196 2.80 -12.72 19.04
CA ARG A 196 1.93 -13.69 18.37
C ARG A 196 1.39 -13.16 17.03
N VAL A 197 0.97 -11.90 16.99
CA VAL A 197 0.51 -11.26 15.75
C VAL A 197 1.62 -11.31 14.69
N ALA A 198 2.84 -10.97 15.07
CA ALA A 198 3.99 -11.00 14.15
C ALA A 198 4.28 -12.42 13.65
N ASP A 199 4.38 -13.41 14.56
CA ASP A 199 4.75 -14.77 14.20
C ASP A 199 3.73 -15.40 13.25
N LEU A 200 2.43 -15.33 13.56
CA LEU A 200 1.38 -15.87 12.69
C LEU A 200 1.31 -15.16 11.33
N ALA A 201 1.43 -13.83 11.33
CA ALA A 201 1.40 -13.03 10.10
C ALA A 201 2.61 -13.34 9.19
N ILE A 202 3.80 -13.48 9.75
CA ILE A 202 5.03 -13.80 9.01
C ILE A 202 4.94 -15.20 8.42
N ALA A 203 4.49 -16.18 9.20
CA ALA A 203 4.34 -17.56 8.70
C ALA A 203 3.35 -17.62 7.53
N TYR A 204 2.19 -16.96 7.67
CA TYR A 204 1.20 -16.84 6.59
C TYR A 204 1.80 -16.15 5.34
N ALA A 205 2.50 -15.03 5.52
CA ALA A 205 3.10 -14.28 4.43
C ALA A 205 4.18 -15.10 3.68
N ARG A 206 4.99 -15.87 4.41
CA ARG A 206 5.98 -16.78 3.79
C ARG A 206 5.30 -17.82 2.92
N GLY A 207 4.18 -18.40 3.37
CA GLY A 207 3.40 -19.31 2.55
C GLY A 207 2.88 -18.67 1.25
N LEU A 208 2.48 -17.40 1.30
CA LEU A 208 2.08 -16.63 0.11
C LEU A 208 3.28 -16.40 -0.83
N GLU A 209 4.39 -15.88 -0.31
CA GLU A 209 5.54 -15.47 -1.13
C GLU A 209 6.31 -16.67 -1.71
N ASP A 210 6.43 -17.77 -0.99
CA ASP A 210 6.96 -19.03 -1.51
C ASP A 210 6.06 -19.62 -2.63
N GLY A 211 4.77 -19.24 -2.63
CA GLY A 211 3.81 -19.55 -3.69
C GLY A 211 3.72 -18.51 -4.80
N ASP A 212 4.68 -17.58 -4.94
CA ASP A 212 4.74 -16.51 -5.95
C ASP A 212 3.58 -15.51 -5.88
N VAL A 213 3.09 -15.20 -4.68
CA VAL A 213 2.08 -14.17 -4.41
C VAL A 213 2.63 -13.16 -3.41
N ILE A 214 2.71 -11.88 -3.82
CA ILE A 214 3.17 -10.79 -2.95
C ILE A 214 2.24 -10.65 -1.75
N SER A 215 2.82 -10.58 -0.55
CA SER A 215 2.14 -10.27 0.69
C SER A 215 2.29 -8.79 1.06
N VAL A 216 1.26 -8.19 1.67
CA VAL A 216 1.25 -6.77 2.04
C VAL A 216 0.76 -6.61 3.47
N ALA A 217 1.68 -6.38 4.42
CA ALA A 217 1.34 -6.13 5.82
C ALA A 217 0.56 -4.83 5.98
N LYS A 218 -0.51 -4.82 6.80
CA LYS A 218 -1.36 -3.64 6.98
C LYS A 218 -1.90 -3.51 8.39
N HIS A 219 -2.15 -2.27 8.88
CA HIS A 219 -2.04 -0.96 8.24
C HIS A 219 -0.99 -0.12 8.97
N PHE A 220 0.14 0.13 8.35
CA PHE A 220 1.21 0.93 8.96
C PHE A 220 0.72 2.36 9.31
N PRO A 221 1.11 2.94 10.46
CA PRO A 221 2.01 2.40 11.48
C PRO A 221 1.32 1.60 12.62
N GLY A 222 0.11 1.07 12.40
CA GLY A 222 -0.64 0.25 13.35
C GLY A 222 -2.02 0.81 13.66
N HIS A 223 -3.08 0.16 13.16
CA HIS A 223 -4.47 0.59 13.32
C HIS A 223 -5.13 0.03 14.59
N GLY A 224 -4.45 -0.89 15.29
CA GLY A 224 -5.07 -1.74 16.29
C GLY A 224 -5.60 -1.03 17.54
N SER A 225 -5.02 0.11 17.91
CA SER A 225 -5.44 0.91 19.07
C SER A 225 -6.61 1.86 18.79
N VAL A 226 -6.97 2.06 17.52
CA VAL A 226 -7.99 3.03 17.13
C VAL A 226 -9.38 2.41 17.23
N MET A 227 -10.25 3.06 18.02
CA MET A 227 -11.64 2.59 18.20
C MET A 227 -12.54 2.94 17.00
N ALA A 228 -12.16 3.94 16.20
CA ALA A 228 -12.96 4.42 15.09
C ALA A 228 -12.61 3.72 13.77
N ASP A 229 -13.64 3.45 12.97
CA ASP A 229 -13.51 2.97 11.59
C ASP A 229 -12.94 4.10 10.70
N SER A 230 -11.73 3.93 10.19
CA SER A 230 -11.04 4.88 9.30
C SER A 230 -11.75 5.10 7.95
N HIS A 231 -12.64 4.17 7.54
CA HIS A 231 -13.52 4.37 6.39
C HIS A 231 -14.54 5.49 6.59
N ARG A 232 -14.83 5.84 7.85
CA ARG A 232 -15.89 6.80 8.22
C ARG A 232 -15.36 8.10 8.81
N ARG A 233 -14.20 8.08 9.44
CA ARG A 233 -13.55 9.24 10.09
C ARG A 233 -12.05 9.09 10.04
N LYS A 234 -11.35 10.23 10.07
CA LYS A 234 -9.91 10.25 10.33
C LYS A 234 -9.64 9.66 11.71
N GLY A 235 -8.93 8.53 11.75
CA GLY A 235 -8.47 7.93 13.00
C GLY A 235 -7.23 8.64 13.50
N VAL A 236 -7.07 8.69 14.84
CA VAL A 236 -5.87 9.27 15.48
C VAL A 236 -5.28 8.22 16.39
N ILE A 237 -3.98 7.98 16.28
CA ILE A 237 -3.20 7.15 17.20
C ILE A 237 -2.64 8.07 18.27
N GLU A 238 -3.22 8.02 19.47
CA GLU A 238 -2.83 8.89 20.58
C GLU A 238 -1.63 8.36 21.40
N ARG A 239 -1.10 7.20 21.02
CA ARG A 239 0.05 6.59 21.69
C ARG A 239 1.32 7.41 21.48
N SER A 240 2.16 7.44 22.52
CA SER A 240 3.54 7.92 22.41
C SER A 240 4.37 7.01 21.48
N LEU A 241 5.45 7.53 20.92
CA LEU A 241 6.35 6.74 20.07
C LEU A 241 6.88 5.48 20.80
N ASN A 242 7.22 5.59 22.10
CA ASN A 242 7.69 4.45 22.89
C ASN A 242 6.62 3.35 23.05
N GLU A 243 5.36 3.72 23.20
CA GLU A 243 4.25 2.75 23.27
C GLU A 243 4.01 2.10 21.91
N MET A 244 4.05 2.89 20.83
CA MET A 244 3.96 2.36 19.47
C MET A 244 5.11 1.41 19.17
N ASP A 245 6.31 1.75 19.59
CA ASP A 245 7.52 0.97 19.37
C ASP A 245 7.40 -0.46 19.86
N SER A 246 6.85 -0.63 21.06
CA SER A 246 6.72 -1.94 21.72
C SER A 246 5.49 -2.74 21.29
N VAL A 247 4.47 -2.09 20.71
CA VAL A 247 3.20 -2.74 20.36
C VAL A 247 2.90 -2.65 18.88
N ASP A 248 2.62 -1.43 18.38
CA ASP A 248 2.11 -1.25 17.00
C ASP A 248 3.18 -1.47 15.94
N LEU A 249 4.42 -1.00 16.19
CA LEU A 249 5.55 -1.12 15.26
C LEU A 249 6.27 -2.47 15.37
N TYR A 250 6.09 -3.22 16.46
CA TYR A 250 6.77 -4.49 16.66
C TYR A 250 6.52 -5.51 15.53
N PRO A 251 5.29 -5.77 15.08
CA PRO A 251 5.05 -6.67 13.96
C PRO A 251 5.68 -6.19 12.65
N PHE A 252 5.70 -4.87 12.40
CA PHE A 252 6.34 -4.33 11.19
C PHE A 252 7.85 -4.47 11.23
N ARG A 253 8.51 -4.29 12.38
CA ARG A 253 9.96 -4.60 12.50
C ARG A 253 10.26 -6.04 12.15
N ARG A 254 9.52 -6.96 12.76
CA ARG A 254 9.67 -8.39 12.50
C ARG A 254 9.42 -8.71 11.01
N TRP A 255 8.44 -8.03 10.38
CA TRP A 255 8.17 -8.11 8.95
C TRP A 255 9.38 -7.69 8.10
N ILE A 256 9.97 -6.56 8.43
CA ILE A 256 11.14 -6.00 7.73
C ILE A 256 12.36 -6.91 7.89
N GLU A 257 12.62 -7.42 9.08
CA GLU A 257 13.68 -8.40 9.35
C GLU A 257 13.56 -9.65 8.47
N GLN A 258 12.33 -10.05 8.14
CA GLN A 258 12.06 -11.20 7.27
C GLN A 258 12.10 -10.84 5.78
N ARG A 259 12.33 -9.60 5.42
CA ARG A 259 12.42 -9.09 4.02
C ARG A 259 11.17 -9.39 3.19
N LEU A 260 10.00 -9.30 3.80
CA LEU A 260 8.72 -9.51 3.13
C LEU A 260 8.33 -8.30 2.28
N SER A 261 7.55 -8.53 1.21
CA SER A 261 7.51 -7.67 0.02
C SER A 261 6.79 -6.34 0.20
N GLY A 262 5.65 -6.27 0.88
CA GLY A 262 4.80 -5.09 0.85
C GLY A 262 4.38 -4.57 2.23
N VAL A 263 4.18 -3.26 2.33
CA VAL A 263 3.55 -2.59 3.50
C VAL A 263 2.50 -1.62 2.99
N MET A 264 1.27 -1.73 3.48
CA MET A 264 0.21 -0.77 3.23
C MET A 264 0.14 0.25 4.36
N VAL A 265 0.15 1.53 4.00
CA VAL A 265 0.07 2.65 4.94
C VAL A 265 -1.36 3.15 5.05
N GLY A 266 -1.89 3.19 6.27
CA GLY A 266 -3.27 3.58 6.55
C GLY A 266 -3.48 5.10 6.57
N HIS A 267 -4.76 5.50 6.67
CA HIS A 267 -5.15 6.93 6.75
C HIS A 267 -5.33 7.40 8.19
N LEU A 268 -4.34 7.12 9.03
CA LEU A 268 -4.33 7.48 10.45
C LEU A 268 -3.43 8.70 10.68
N ALA A 269 -3.86 9.63 11.51
CA ALA A 269 -3.00 10.67 12.01
C ALA A 269 -2.22 10.17 13.24
N VAL A 270 -0.93 10.48 13.31
CA VAL A 270 -0.03 10.05 14.38
C VAL A 270 0.71 11.27 14.93
N PRO A 271 0.12 12.01 15.90
CA PRO A 271 0.71 13.26 16.40
C PRO A 271 2.10 13.11 17.00
N SER A 272 2.42 11.93 17.53
CA SER A 272 3.75 11.63 18.10
C SER A 272 4.85 11.49 17.02
N ILE A 273 4.47 11.39 15.73
CA ILE A 273 5.39 11.28 14.59
C ILE A 273 5.25 12.49 13.67
N ASP A 274 4.02 12.81 13.24
CA ASP A 274 3.70 13.96 12.38
C ASP A 274 2.79 14.95 13.12
N SER A 275 3.39 16.04 13.62
CA SER A 275 2.67 17.09 14.35
C SER A 275 1.65 17.86 13.51
N GLU A 276 1.72 17.77 12.17
CA GLU A 276 0.74 18.38 11.26
C GLU A 276 -0.54 17.54 11.14
N MET A 277 -0.58 16.39 11.81
CA MET A 277 -1.76 15.51 11.81
C MET A 277 -2.17 15.04 10.40
N ARG A 278 -1.24 14.94 9.48
CA ARG A 278 -1.50 14.35 8.16
C ARG A 278 -1.85 12.87 8.29
N PRO A 279 -2.71 12.32 7.43
CA PRO A 279 -2.85 10.87 7.32
C PRO A 279 -1.51 10.22 6.99
N ALA A 280 -1.19 9.11 7.63
CA ALA A 280 0.10 8.43 7.47
C ALA A 280 0.46 8.16 6.00
N ALA A 281 -0.53 7.76 5.18
CA ALA A 281 -0.34 7.49 3.75
C ALA A 281 0.09 8.70 2.90
N VAL A 282 0.03 9.92 3.45
CA VAL A 282 0.47 11.17 2.80
C VAL A 282 1.45 11.95 3.68
N SER A 283 2.04 11.31 4.67
CA SER A 283 3.03 11.89 5.58
C SER A 283 4.42 11.40 5.22
N HIS A 284 5.28 12.33 4.80
CA HIS A 284 6.70 12.06 4.53
C HIS A 284 7.38 11.50 5.79
N THR A 285 7.11 12.10 6.95
CA THR A 285 7.70 11.68 8.24
C THR A 285 7.33 10.23 8.58
N VAL A 286 6.11 9.79 8.25
CA VAL A 286 5.69 8.41 8.52
C VAL A 286 6.29 7.44 7.49
N ILE A 287 6.30 7.78 6.21
CA ILE A 287 6.74 6.85 5.16
C ILE A 287 8.26 6.87 5.00
N ASN A 288 8.87 8.04 4.81
CA ASN A 288 10.32 8.10 4.59
C ASN A 288 11.09 8.04 5.91
N ASP A 289 10.87 8.98 6.84
CA ASP A 289 11.73 9.04 8.02
C ASP A 289 11.53 7.80 8.91
N LEU A 290 10.29 7.39 9.22
CA LEU A 290 10.06 6.24 10.09
C LEU A 290 10.17 4.89 9.34
N LEU A 291 9.36 4.67 8.27
CA LEU A 291 9.28 3.34 7.66
C LEU A 291 10.53 3.01 6.82
N ARG A 292 11.00 3.96 5.99
CA ARG A 292 12.15 3.73 5.13
C ARG A 292 13.48 3.84 5.88
N ASP A 293 13.71 4.97 6.57
CA ASP A 293 15.01 5.27 7.14
C ASP A 293 15.21 4.62 8.52
N ASP A 294 14.31 4.82 9.47
CA ASP A 294 14.49 4.31 10.84
C ASP A 294 14.26 2.80 10.92
N LEU A 295 13.23 2.28 10.26
CA LEU A 295 12.92 0.84 10.26
C LEU A 295 13.61 0.07 9.13
N GLY A 296 14.16 0.74 8.12
CA GLY A 296 14.94 0.13 7.04
C GLY A 296 14.11 -0.64 6.00
N PHE A 297 12.83 -0.29 5.80
CA PHE A 297 11.99 -0.99 4.84
C PHE A 297 12.31 -0.62 3.40
N SER A 298 12.75 -1.58 2.60
CA SER A 298 13.11 -1.40 1.18
C SER A 298 12.04 -1.91 0.19
N GLY A 299 11.00 -2.58 0.67
CA GLY A 299 9.94 -3.18 -0.16
C GLY A 299 8.93 -2.17 -0.72
N LEU A 300 7.82 -2.69 -1.28
CA LEU A 300 6.72 -1.89 -1.83
C LEU A 300 5.93 -1.19 -0.73
N VAL A 301 5.76 0.12 -0.85
CA VAL A 301 4.85 0.92 0.00
C VAL A 301 3.59 1.23 -0.78
N LEU A 302 2.45 0.76 -0.28
CA LEU A 302 1.14 1.00 -0.86
C LEU A 302 0.34 1.96 0.02
N THR A 303 -0.47 2.82 -0.56
CA THR A 303 -1.51 3.50 0.22
C THR A 303 -2.68 2.57 0.48
N ASP A 304 -3.35 2.72 1.60
CA ASP A 304 -4.75 2.29 1.69
C ASP A 304 -5.60 3.06 0.67
N ALA A 305 -6.84 2.65 0.45
CA ALA A 305 -7.69 3.19 -0.60
C ALA A 305 -7.88 4.71 -0.48
N LEU A 306 -7.37 5.49 -1.43
CA LEU A 306 -7.45 6.96 -1.39
C LEU A 306 -8.86 7.52 -1.56
N ASN A 307 -9.83 6.72 -2.00
CA ASN A 307 -11.24 7.12 -2.03
C ASN A 307 -11.93 7.05 -0.65
N MET A 308 -11.21 6.65 0.41
CA MET A 308 -11.72 6.63 1.78
C MET A 308 -11.77 8.04 2.40
N ARG A 309 -12.71 8.27 3.34
CA ARG A 309 -12.83 9.54 4.05
C ARG A 309 -11.60 9.90 4.89
N GLY A 310 -10.83 8.92 5.33
CA GLY A 310 -9.58 9.15 6.05
C GLY A 310 -8.53 9.91 5.23
N ALA A 311 -8.61 9.83 3.89
CA ALA A 311 -7.75 10.52 2.94
C ALA A 311 -8.37 11.83 2.38
N GLU A 312 -9.55 12.24 2.85
CA GLU A 312 -10.26 13.41 2.31
C GLU A 312 -9.38 14.67 2.32
N GLY A 313 -9.29 15.35 1.17
CA GLY A 313 -8.46 16.53 0.97
C GLY A 313 -7.05 16.25 0.46
N TYR A 314 -6.66 14.99 0.30
CA TYR A 314 -5.37 14.56 -0.24
C TYR A 314 -5.57 13.70 -1.50
N GLY A 315 -4.56 13.68 -2.38
CA GLY A 315 -4.59 12.93 -3.62
C GLY A 315 -3.35 12.09 -3.85
N ALA A 316 -3.29 11.45 -5.01
CA ALA A 316 -2.17 10.60 -5.40
C ALA A 316 -0.82 11.33 -5.40
N LEU A 317 -0.80 12.61 -5.81
CA LEU A 317 0.43 13.41 -5.81
C LEU A 317 1.00 13.58 -4.39
N ASP A 318 0.13 13.78 -3.38
CA ASP A 318 0.57 13.92 -1.98
C ASP A 318 1.17 12.61 -1.47
N ALA A 319 0.56 11.48 -1.82
CA ALA A 319 1.05 10.15 -1.44
C ALA A 319 2.40 9.81 -2.11
N VAL A 320 2.58 10.13 -3.40
CA VAL A 320 3.85 9.94 -4.11
C VAL A 320 4.95 10.82 -3.50
N ARG A 321 4.67 12.08 -3.20
CA ARG A 321 5.60 12.98 -2.51
C ARG A 321 5.98 12.49 -1.11
N ALA A 322 5.04 11.81 -0.44
CA ALA A 322 5.28 11.19 0.85
C ALA A 322 6.11 9.90 0.79
N GLY A 323 6.33 9.32 -0.40
CA GLY A 323 7.16 8.13 -0.58
C GLY A 323 6.40 6.84 -0.88
N ALA A 324 5.09 6.89 -1.15
CA ALA A 324 4.32 5.73 -1.57
C ALA A 324 4.65 5.33 -3.02
N ASP A 325 4.85 4.04 -3.26
CA ASP A 325 5.12 3.48 -4.59
C ASP A 325 3.84 3.21 -5.36
N ILE A 326 2.81 2.73 -4.66
CA ILE A 326 1.56 2.30 -5.27
C ILE A 326 0.38 3.03 -4.63
N ILE A 327 -0.46 3.58 -5.49
CA ILE A 327 -1.68 4.30 -5.13
C ILE A 327 -2.87 3.35 -5.23
N GLY A 328 -3.38 2.91 -4.08
CA GLY A 328 -4.54 2.03 -3.98
C GLY A 328 -5.86 2.76 -4.19
N ALA A 329 -6.73 2.22 -5.04
CA ALA A 329 -8.11 2.68 -5.26
C ALA A 329 -8.28 4.22 -5.28
N PRO A 330 -7.61 4.95 -6.19
CA PRO A 330 -7.73 6.40 -6.30
C PRO A 330 -9.17 6.82 -6.59
N ALA A 331 -9.56 8.03 -6.17
CA ALA A 331 -10.91 8.56 -6.41
C ALA A 331 -11.20 8.80 -7.91
N GLY A 332 -10.16 9.12 -8.69
CA GLY A 332 -10.26 9.37 -10.12
C GLY A 332 -8.94 9.08 -10.84
N THR A 333 -8.73 7.84 -11.26
CA THR A 333 -7.45 7.33 -11.78
C THR A 333 -6.78 8.25 -12.79
N PHE A 334 -7.47 8.59 -13.88
CA PHE A 334 -6.87 9.38 -14.95
C PHE A 334 -6.66 10.87 -14.59
N ASP A 335 -7.50 11.44 -13.73
CA ASP A 335 -7.33 12.82 -13.25
C ASP A 335 -6.12 12.93 -12.33
N GLU A 336 -5.96 11.97 -11.43
CA GLU A 336 -4.83 11.86 -10.52
C GLU A 336 -3.53 11.61 -11.29
N MET A 337 -3.52 10.72 -12.30
CA MET A 337 -2.37 10.51 -13.19
C MET A 337 -1.98 11.82 -13.89
N ARG A 338 -2.96 12.60 -14.39
CA ARG A 338 -2.69 13.90 -15.03
C ARG A 338 -2.09 14.91 -14.05
N SER A 339 -2.46 14.85 -12.77
CA SER A 339 -1.89 15.74 -11.75
C SER A 339 -0.41 15.46 -11.52
N ILE A 340 -0.02 14.19 -11.45
CA ILE A 340 1.39 13.79 -11.29
C ILE A 340 2.20 14.14 -12.54
N VAL A 341 1.67 13.87 -13.76
CA VAL A 341 2.34 14.26 -15.01
C VAL A 341 2.60 15.77 -15.05
N ARG A 342 1.64 16.59 -14.61
CA ARG A 342 1.85 18.05 -14.53
C ARG A 342 2.94 18.40 -13.53
N ALA A 343 2.92 17.79 -12.33
CA ALA A 343 3.91 18.04 -11.30
C ALA A 343 5.35 17.69 -11.72
N VAL A 344 5.52 16.66 -12.56
CA VAL A 344 6.85 16.35 -13.14
C VAL A 344 7.22 17.39 -14.20
N ASN A 345 6.30 17.76 -15.09
CA ASN A 345 6.57 18.74 -16.16
C ASN A 345 6.88 20.14 -15.64
N ASP A 346 6.27 20.56 -14.51
CA ASP A 346 6.53 21.88 -13.89
C ASP A 346 7.66 21.84 -12.84
N GLY A 347 8.29 20.66 -12.62
CA GLY A 347 9.43 20.47 -11.73
C GLY A 347 9.07 20.41 -10.24
N THR A 348 7.78 20.35 -9.87
CA THR A 348 7.34 20.23 -8.47
C THR A 348 7.38 18.79 -7.94
N LEU A 349 7.60 17.82 -8.82
CA LEU A 349 8.02 16.45 -8.51
C LEU A 349 9.19 16.10 -9.44
N SER A 350 10.30 15.60 -8.88
CA SER A 350 11.45 15.23 -9.71
C SER A 350 11.18 13.93 -10.49
N GLU A 351 11.64 13.86 -11.74
CA GLU A 351 11.56 12.60 -12.51
C GLU A 351 12.39 11.49 -11.85
N GLN A 352 13.49 11.84 -11.19
CA GLN A 352 14.31 10.88 -10.44
C GLN A 352 13.51 10.22 -9.30
N THR A 353 12.72 10.98 -8.56
CA THR A 353 11.82 10.44 -7.52
C THR A 353 10.80 9.47 -8.13
N LEU A 354 10.15 9.88 -9.23
CA LEU A 354 9.21 9.02 -9.95
C LEU A 354 9.89 7.73 -10.43
N ASP A 355 11.06 7.84 -11.03
CA ASP A 355 11.83 6.69 -11.52
C ASP A 355 12.19 5.71 -10.39
N GLY A 356 12.50 6.21 -9.20
CA GLY A 356 12.76 5.38 -8.02
C GLY A 356 11.55 4.51 -7.64
N HIS A 357 10.34 5.07 -7.66
CA HIS A 357 9.10 4.33 -7.42
C HIS A 357 8.85 3.29 -8.53
N VAL A 358 8.97 3.71 -9.79
CA VAL A 358 8.74 2.83 -10.95
C VAL A 358 9.71 1.65 -10.97
N ARG A 359 11.01 1.87 -10.73
CA ARG A 359 12.00 0.79 -10.65
C ARG A 359 11.66 -0.23 -9.58
N ARG A 360 11.23 0.21 -8.40
CA ARG A 360 10.81 -0.70 -7.32
C ARG A 360 9.59 -1.53 -7.72
N ILE A 361 8.59 -0.92 -8.35
CA ILE A 361 7.42 -1.62 -8.89
C ILE A 361 7.84 -2.64 -9.94
N LEU A 362 8.64 -2.25 -10.92
CA LEU A 362 9.11 -3.12 -12.00
C LEU A 362 9.95 -4.28 -11.46
N PHE A 363 10.80 -4.01 -10.47
CA PHE A 363 11.57 -5.03 -9.81
C PHE A 363 10.68 -6.16 -9.25
N TYR A 364 9.65 -5.84 -8.47
CA TYR A 364 8.73 -6.85 -7.94
C TYR A 364 7.92 -7.54 -9.03
N LYS A 365 7.61 -6.85 -10.12
CA LYS A 365 6.99 -7.46 -11.31
C LYS A 365 7.90 -8.48 -11.97
N TYR A 366 9.19 -8.20 -12.07
CA TYR A 366 10.17 -9.15 -12.58
C TYR A 366 10.24 -10.42 -11.74
N LEU A 367 10.26 -10.30 -10.41
CA LEU A 367 10.31 -11.46 -9.51
C LEU A 367 9.08 -12.37 -9.69
N LEU A 368 7.91 -11.82 -9.96
CA LEU A 368 6.70 -12.58 -10.24
C LEU A 368 6.74 -13.26 -11.62
N SER A 369 7.27 -12.58 -12.66
CA SER A 369 7.29 -13.08 -14.04
C SER A 369 8.35 -14.16 -14.27
N GLY A 370 9.48 -14.10 -13.54
CA GLY A 370 10.61 -15.04 -13.70
C GLY A 370 10.38 -16.43 -13.10
N LYS A 371 9.43 -16.58 -12.16
CA LYS A 371 9.24 -17.80 -11.38
C LYS A 371 8.06 -18.69 -11.82
N GLY A 372 7.11 -18.16 -12.54
CA GLY A 372 5.92 -18.93 -12.90
C GLY A 372 5.26 -18.39 -14.15
N GLY A 373 5.52 -19.00 -15.26
CA GLY A 373 5.09 -18.63 -16.60
C GLY A 373 3.76 -17.88 -16.64
N ASN A 374 3.78 -16.74 -17.32
CA ASN A 374 2.62 -15.96 -17.72
C ASN A 374 1.72 -16.75 -18.68
N GLY A 375 1.18 -17.87 -18.20
CA GLY A 375 0.12 -18.57 -18.90
C GLY A 375 -1.17 -17.79 -18.70
N LEU A 376 -1.72 -17.22 -19.76
CA LEU A 376 -3.15 -16.92 -19.79
C LEU A 376 -3.87 -18.18 -19.29
N HIS A 377 -4.60 -18.05 -18.20
CA HIS A 377 -5.42 -19.13 -17.68
C HIS A 377 -6.62 -19.26 -18.62
N SER A 378 -6.43 -19.95 -19.76
CA SER A 378 -7.53 -20.20 -20.70
C SER A 378 -8.63 -20.96 -19.97
N SER A 379 -9.82 -20.39 -19.90
CA SER A 379 -11.18 -20.95 -19.67
C SER A 379 -11.28 -22.40 -19.14
N ARG A 380 -10.39 -22.82 -18.24
CA ARG A 380 -10.54 -24.05 -17.47
C ARG A 380 -11.50 -23.80 -16.34
N GLU A 381 -12.38 -24.77 -16.08
CA GLU A 381 -13.17 -24.81 -14.86
C GLU A 381 -12.20 -24.72 -13.67
N VAL A 382 -12.17 -23.56 -13.00
CA VAL A 382 -11.24 -23.31 -11.90
C VAL A 382 -11.83 -23.95 -10.66
N MET A 383 -11.27 -25.08 -10.23
CA MET A 383 -11.63 -25.70 -8.96
C MET A 383 -10.74 -25.10 -7.85
N LEU A 384 -11.30 -24.16 -7.10
CA LEU A 384 -10.66 -23.59 -5.90
C LEU A 384 -10.73 -24.58 -4.72
N ASP A 385 -11.86 -25.27 -4.58
CA ASP A 385 -12.05 -26.25 -3.52
C ASP A 385 -10.99 -27.35 -3.55
N SER A 386 -10.42 -27.61 -2.39
CA SER A 386 -9.48 -28.71 -2.21
C SER A 386 -9.69 -29.37 -0.85
N PRO A 387 -9.43 -30.70 -0.74
CA PRO A 387 -9.42 -31.38 0.56
C PRO A 387 -8.40 -30.75 1.54
N GLN A 388 -7.37 -30.11 1.02
CA GLN A 388 -6.37 -29.41 1.81
C GLN A 388 -6.93 -28.11 2.41
N ALA A 389 -7.67 -27.30 1.64
CA ALA A 389 -8.36 -26.11 2.14
C ALA A 389 -9.29 -26.43 3.31
N ASP A 390 -10.11 -27.47 3.15
CA ASP A 390 -11.01 -27.96 4.20
C ASP A 390 -10.28 -28.44 5.45
N ALA A 391 -9.17 -29.15 5.27
CA ALA A 391 -8.37 -29.64 6.40
C ALA A 391 -7.70 -28.47 7.16
N ILE A 392 -7.16 -27.48 6.43
CA ILE A 392 -6.55 -26.28 7.02
C ILE A 392 -7.62 -25.49 7.77
N SER A 393 -8.76 -25.18 7.13
CA SER A 393 -9.86 -24.41 7.72
C SER A 393 -10.32 -25.01 9.06
N ARG A 394 -10.49 -26.36 9.15
CA ARG A 394 -10.82 -27.05 10.41
C ARG A 394 -9.74 -26.90 11.45
N ARG A 395 -8.47 -27.14 11.10
CA ARG A 395 -7.33 -27.06 12.04
C ARG A 395 -7.11 -25.65 12.59
N LEU A 396 -7.45 -24.62 11.84
CA LEU A 396 -7.32 -23.22 12.28
C LEU A 396 -8.23 -22.88 13.48
N VAL A 397 -9.33 -23.60 13.68
CA VAL A 397 -10.28 -23.37 14.79
C VAL A 397 -10.24 -24.46 15.88
N GLU A 398 -9.59 -25.59 15.62
CA GLU A 398 -9.46 -26.68 16.61
C GLU A 398 -8.55 -26.25 17.77
N SER A 399 -9.01 -26.47 18.99
CA SER A 399 -8.19 -26.39 20.20
C SER A 399 -7.56 -27.75 20.46
N LYS A 400 -6.25 -27.78 20.73
CA LYS A 400 -5.57 -29.02 21.17
C LYS A 400 -6.13 -29.49 22.50
#